data_9dca0b87acee5e56ed4e2c18c9d8968a
#
_entry.id   9dca0b87acee5e56ed4e2c18c9d8968a
#
_cell.length_a   1.000
_cell.length_b   1.000
_cell.length_c   1.000
_cell.angle_alpha   90.00
_cell.angle_beta   90.00
_cell.angle_gamma   90.00
#
_symmetry.space_group_name_H-M   'P 1'
#
loop_
_entity.id
_entity.type
_entity.pdbx_description
1 polymer ?
#
loop_
_entity_poly.entity_id
_entity_poly.type
_entity_poly.pdbx_seq_one_letter_code
_entity_poly.pdbx_strand_id
1 'polypeptide(L)'
;MFIAPPSAKPVELGVDFSIASSGDKVEILVGDVTKVPNPRSGREMLAMAPSNVAVPMKEYVTFTATRMQPLPKGWLIPKPLVGSPRLAAALDRLRWHGIKIQEFASDQQLAVERFSIAEITKAPRPFQGHQEARLKGAFDRVQLTVDAGSLFIPANQPLARLAFYLIEPESDDGLVTWNVIDEGLAVGQTYPIYRVVDSRAIVVKSR
;
A
#
# COMPACT_ATOMS: atom_id res chain seq x y z
N MET A 1 -10.15 14.75 -39.84
CA MET A 1 -9.62 13.46 -39.38
C MET A 1 -8.76 13.74 -38.15
N PHE A 2 -9.34 13.63 -36.94
CA PHE A 2 -8.61 13.81 -35.69
C PHE A 2 -7.80 12.57 -35.42
N ILE A 3 -6.48 12.68 -35.53
CA ILE A 3 -5.56 11.63 -35.09
C ILE A 3 -5.53 11.73 -33.55
N ALA A 4 -6.08 10.73 -32.86
CA ALA A 4 -5.93 10.64 -31.43
C ALA A 4 -4.42 10.60 -31.08
N PRO A 5 -3.97 11.33 -30.05
CA PRO A 5 -2.59 11.26 -29.62
C PRO A 5 -2.25 9.82 -29.20
N PRO A 6 -0.99 9.37 -29.41
CA PRO A 6 -0.58 8.03 -29.01
C PRO A 6 -0.88 7.83 -27.52
N SER A 7 -1.47 6.70 -27.15
CA SER A 7 -1.82 6.39 -25.78
C SER A 7 -0.58 6.51 -24.91
N ALA A 8 -0.60 7.46 -23.98
CA ALA A 8 0.46 7.58 -22.99
C ALA A 8 0.60 6.22 -22.30
N LYS A 9 1.84 5.73 -22.12
CA LYS A 9 2.10 4.50 -21.40
C LYS A 9 1.41 4.58 -20.02
N PRO A 10 0.81 3.48 -19.53
CA PRO A 10 0.22 3.47 -18.21
C PRO A 10 1.28 3.87 -17.18
N VAL A 11 0.87 4.68 -16.22
CA VAL A 11 1.74 5.04 -15.09
C VAL A 11 1.90 3.79 -14.23
N GLU A 12 3.12 3.36 -13.99
CA GLU A 12 3.43 2.27 -13.08
C GLU A 12 3.92 2.82 -11.74
N LEU A 13 3.47 2.21 -10.65
CA LEU A 13 3.84 2.57 -9.28
C LEU A 13 4.35 1.34 -8.52
N GLY A 14 5.29 1.55 -7.60
CA GLY A 14 5.77 0.49 -6.72
C GLY A 14 4.70 0.05 -5.73
N VAL A 15 4.63 -1.25 -5.49
CA VAL A 15 3.77 -1.88 -4.46
C VAL A 15 4.58 -2.64 -3.42
N ASP A 16 5.83 -2.96 -3.72
CA ASP A 16 6.75 -3.61 -2.80
C ASP A 16 8.13 -2.99 -2.95
N PHE A 17 8.84 -2.80 -1.84
CA PHE A 17 10.09 -2.06 -1.81
C PHE A 17 11.15 -2.77 -0.98
N SER A 18 12.41 -2.51 -1.30
CA SER A 18 13.55 -2.89 -0.48
C SER A 18 14.46 -1.68 -0.22
N ILE A 19 15.13 -1.72 0.92
CA ILE A 19 16.17 -0.74 1.21
C ILE A 19 17.40 -1.12 0.40
N ALA A 20 17.90 -0.18 -0.39
CA ALA A 20 19.11 -0.35 -1.19
C ALA A 20 20.23 0.58 -0.72
N SER A 21 21.45 0.11 -0.89
CA SER A 21 22.63 0.97 -0.68
C SER A 21 22.80 1.91 -1.86
N SER A 22 23.21 3.14 -1.59
CA SER A 22 23.65 4.10 -2.62
C SER A 22 24.84 3.61 -3.44
N GLY A 23 25.58 2.60 -2.92
CA GLY A 23 26.83 2.10 -3.51
C GLY A 23 28.06 2.77 -2.89
N ASP A 24 27.97 3.99 -2.46
CA ASP A 24 29.04 4.75 -1.84
C ASP A 24 29.22 4.40 -0.36
N LYS A 25 30.42 4.62 0.15
CA LYS A 25 30.69 4.57 1.58
C LYS A 25 30.74 5.98 2.13
N VAL A 26 30.05 6.19 3.24
CA VAL A 26 30.13 7.43 4.01
C VAL A 26 30.97 7.20 5.26
N GLU A 27 31.75 8.18 5.65
CA GLU A 27 32.50 8.13 6.91
C GLU A 27 31.58 8.52 8.07
N ILE A 28 31.38 7.58 8.98
CA ILE A 28 30.62 7.80 10.20
C ILE A 28 31.58 7.84 11.37
N LEU A 29 31.51 8.90 12.16
CA LEU A 29 32.28 9.01 13.39
C LEU A 29 31.66 8.06 14.45
N VAL A 30 32.41 7.05 14.79
CA VAL A 30 32.00 6.08 15.82
C VAL A 30 32.86 6.32 17.07
N GLY A 31 32.20 6.55 18.19
CA GLY A 31 32.87 6.63 19.50
C GLY A 31 32.91 5.26 20.15
N ASP A 32 34.06 4.91 20.73
CA ASP A 32 34.14 3.74 21.58
C ASP A 32 33.33 3.92 22.86
N VAL A 33 32.69 2.84 23.30
CA VAL A 33 31.91 2.83 24.54
C VAL A 33 32.69 2.13 25.61
N THR A 34 32.97 2.83 26.69
CA THR A 34 33.69 2.29 27.86
C THR A 34 32.73 2.18 29.04
N LYS A 35 33.02 1.22 29.93
CA LYS A 35 32.31 1.10 31.19
C LYS A 35 32.97 1.99 32.23
N VAL A 36 32.19 2.85 32.85
CA VAL A 36 32.66 3.75 33.91
C VAL A 36 31.70 3.67 35.11
N PRO A 37 32.17 3.94 36.33
CA PRO A 37 31.27 4.06 37.49
C PRO A 37 30.34 5.25 37.31
N ASN A 38 29.05 5.05 37.57
CA ASN A 38 28.11 6.13 37.66
C ASN A 38 28.39 6.98 38.90
N PRO A 39 28.65 8.29 38.78
CA PRO A 39 29.04 9.13 39.88
C PRO A 39 28.00 9.26 40.99
N ARG A 40 26.72 8.95 40.71
CA ARG A 40 25.63 9.03 41.70
C ARG A 40 25.36 7.69 42.40
N SER A 41 25.45 6.57 41.66
CA SER A 41 25.04 5.26 42.19
C SER A 41 26.22 4.30 42.41
N GLY A 42 27.40 4.60 41.92
CA GLY A 42 28.57 3.71 41.91
C GLY A 42 28.46 2.48 41.01
N ARG A 43 27.29 2.27 40.37
CA ARG A 43 27.10 1.13 39.46
C ARG A 43 27.77 1.39 38.10
N GLU A 44 28.16 0.32 37.40
CA GLU A 44 28.65 0.46 36.02
C GLU A 44 27.63 1.12 35.10
N MET A 45 28.09 2.08 34.31
CA MET A 45 27.36 2.69 33.21
C MET A 45 28.23 2.74 31.96
N LEU A 46 27.60 2.78 30.79
CA LEU A 46 28.29 2.99 29.54
C LEU A 46 28.50 4.49 29.32
N ALA A 47 29.74 4.87 29.01
CA ALA A 47 30.07 6.25 28.63
C ALA A 47 30.84 6.23 27.29
N MET A 48 30.62 7.26 26.47
CA MET A 48 31.40 7.42 25.25
C MET A 48 32.85 7.82 25.59
N ALA A 49 33.79 7.17 24.93
CA ALA A 49 35.18 7.59 24.98
C ALA A 49 35.35 8.96 24.31
N PRO A 50 36.32 9.77 24.71
CA PRO A 50 36.54 11.10 24.15
C PRO A 50 37.09 11.08 22.71
N SER A 51 37.44 9.93 22.16
CA SER A 51 37.99 9.76 20.81
C SER A 51 36.92 9.20 19.86
N ASN A 52 36.76 9.83 18.70
CA ASN A 52 35.93 9.33 17.60
C ASN A 52 36.85 8.79 16.49
N VAL A 53 36.47 7.65 15.92
CA VAL A 53 37.15 7.05 14.77
C VAL A 53 36.20 7.11 13.59
N ALA A 54 36.68 7.60 12.44
CA ALA A 54 35.94 7.57 11.20
C ALA A 54 35.92 6.14 10.64
N VAL A 55 34.73 5.55 10.52
CA VAL A 55 34.53 4.21 9.98
C VAL A 55 33.77 4.33 8.66
N PRO A 56 34.33 3.83 7.54
CA PRO A 56 33.65 3.82 6.26
C PRO A 56 32.56 2.75 6.28
N MET A 57 31.29 3.20 6.23
CA MET A 57 30.12 2.34 6.26
C MET A 57 29.30 2.51 4.97
N LYS A 58 28.64 1.44 4.51
CA LYS A 58 27.66 1.55 3.43
C LYS A 58 26.40 2.25 3.94
N GLU A 59 25.94 3.21 3.16
CA GLU A 59 24.71 3.91 3.41
C GLU A 59 23.52 3.15 2.77
N TYR A 60 22.43 2.96 3.52
CA TYR A 60 21.19 2.31 3.06
C TYR A 60 20.05 3.30 3.22
N VAL A 61 19.87 4.19 2.24
CA VAL A 61 18.94 5.32 2.31
C VAL A 61 17.92 5.36 1.17
N THR A 62 18.03 4.44 0.21
CA THR A 62 17.17 4.44 -0.95
C THR A 62 16.15 3.31 -0.86
N PHE A 63 14.87 3.64 -0.99
CA PHE A 63 13.82 2.66 -1.21
C PHE A 63 13.67 2.42 -2.70
N THR A 64 13.95 1.20 -3.13
CA THR A 64 13.82 0.78 -4.54
C THR A 64 12.64 -0.16 -4.67
N ALA A 65 11.74 0.15 -5.61
CA ALA A 65 10.61 -0.73 -5.90
C ALA A 65 11.11 -2.07 -6.44
N THR A 66 10.74 -3.16 -5.78
CA THR A 66 11.01 -4.54 -6.19
C THR A 66 9.89 -5.09 -7.05
N ARG A 67 8.69 -4.49 -6.94
CA ARG A 67 7.51 -4.83 -7.72
C ARG A 67 6.75 -3.58 -8.13
N MET A 68 6.40 -3.50 -9.42
CA MET A 68 5.65 -2.41 -10.01
C MET A 68 4.28 -2.91 -10.47
N GLN A 69 3.27 -2.05 -10.43
CA GLN A 69 1.93 -2.33 -10.92
C GLN A 69 1.37 -1.08 -11.63
N PRO A 70 0.54 -1.26 -12.67
CA PRO A 70 -0.09 -0.14 -13.34
C PRO A 70 -1.12 0.56 -12.42
N LEU A 71 -1.11 1.88 -12.43
CA LEU A 71 -2.14 2.68 -11.78
C LEU A 71 -3.47 2.50 -12.52
N PRO A 72 -4.53 1.94 -11.89
CA PRO A 72 -5.82 1.78 -12.53
C PRO A 72 -6.53 3.14 -12.70
N LYS A 73 -7.69 3.17 -13.34
CA LYS A 73 -8.53 4.39 -13.42
C LYS A 73 -9.25 4.70 -12.10
N GLY A 74 -9.25 3.76 -11.19
CA GLY A 74 -9.82 3.83 -9.85
C GLY A 74 -10.10 2.45 -9.29
N TRP A 75 -10.77 2.40 -8.17
CA TRP A 75 -11.13 1.17 -7.48
C TRP A 75 -12.63 1.12 -7.21
N LEU A 76 -13.18 -0.07 -7.34
CA LEU A 76 -14.57 -0.39 -7.10
C LEU A 76 -14.71 -1.23 -5.84
N ILE A 77 -15.63 -0.84 -4.97
CA ILE A 77 -16.13 -1.69 -3.89
C ILE A 77 -17.58 -2.05 -4.22
N PRO A 78 -17.90 -3.31 -4.52
CA PRO A 78 -19.25 -3.75 -4.83
C PRO A 78 -20.23 -3.50 -3.69
N LYS A 79 -21.47 -3.13 -4.02
CA LYS A 79 -22.56 -2.84 -3.05
C LYS A 79 -22.73 -3.90 -1.95
N PRO A 80 -22.71 -5.21 -2.22
CA PRO A 80 -22.87 -6.22 -1.18
C PRO A 80 -21.79 -6.16 -0.08
N LEU A 81 -20.64 -5.55 -0.38
CA LEU A 81 -19.53 -5.39 0.55
C LEU A 81 -19.54 -4.03 1.26
N VAL A 82 -20.29 -3.06 0.73
CA VAL A 82 -20.47 -1.74 1.37
C VAL A 82 -21.22 -1.95 2.68
N GLY A 83 -20.65 -1.46 3.78
CA GLY A 83 -21.23 -1.66 5.12
C GLY A 83 -20.80 -2.95 5.83
N SER A 84 -20.03 -3.82 5.19
CA SER A 84 -19.40 -4.91 5.93
C SER A 84 -18.41 -4.34 6.96
N PRO A 85 -18.35 -4.89 8.20
CA PRO A 85 -17.44 -4.39 9.24
C PRO A 85 -15.98 -4.32 8.78
N ARG A 86 -15.54 -5.32 8.00
CA ARG A 86 -14.22 -5.39 7.40
C ARG A 86 -13.88 -4.19 6.53
N LEU A 87 -14.79 -3.82 5.62
CA LEU A 87 -14.56 -2.70 4.73
C LEU A 87 -14.87 -1.34 5.38
N ALA A 88 -15.67 -1.29 6.43
CA ALA A 88 -15.91 -0.05 7.17
C ALA A 88 -14.59 0.53 7.70
N ALA A 89 -13.76 -0.27 8.34
CA ALA A 89 -12.45 0.16 8.85
C ALA A 89 -11.53 0.66 7.71
N ALA A 90 -11.51 -0.04 6.58
CA ALA A 90 -10.74 0.38 5.40
C ALA A 90 -11.22 1.73 4.84
N LEU A 91 -12.54 1.89 4.69
CA LEU A 91 -13.15 3.13 4.21
C LEU A 91 -12.86 4.31 5.13
N ASP A 92 -12.88 4.09 6.45
CA ASP A 92 -12.56 5.13 7.42
C ASP A 92 -11.09 5.55 7.33
N ARG A 93 -10.15 4.59 7.19
CA ARG A 93 -8.73 4.91 6.93
C ARG A 93 -8.56 5.76 5.68
N LEU A 94 -9.20 5.37 4.56
CA LEU A 94 -9.13 6.14 3.31
C LEU A 94 -9.69 7.56 3.48
N ARG A 95 -10.82 7.71 4.19
CA ARG A 95 -11.44 9.03 4.48
C ARG A 95 -10.57 9.90 5.36
N TRP A 96 -9.95 9.33 6.41
CA TRP A 96 -9.07 10.07 7.31
C TRP A 96 -7.83 10.62 6.60
N HIS A 97 -7.35 9.92 5.57
CA HIS A 97 -6.31 10.44 4.68
C HIS A 97 -6.82 11.49 3.67
N GLY A 98 -8.12 11.74 3.60
CA GLY A 98 -8.71 12.68 2.64
C GLY A 98 -8.89 12.12 1.23
N ILE A 99 -8.82 10.79 1.06
CA ILE A 99 -9.08 10.13 -0.21
C ILE A 99 -10.57 10.25 -0.54
N LYS A 100 -10.87 10.76 -1.74
CA LYS A 100 -12.24 10.93 -2.23
C LYS A 100 -12.84 9.58 -2.59
N ILE A 101 -14.04 9.33 -2.06
CA ILE A 101 -14.86 8.14 -2.34
C ILE A 101 -16.21 8.65 -2.87
N GLN A 102 -16.65 8.10 -3.98
CA GLN A 102 -17.92 8.43 -4.66
C GLN A 102 -18.84 7.22 -4.64
N GLU A 103 -20.12 7.42 -4.87
CA GLU A 103 -21.11 6.35 -4.94
C GLU A 103 -21.68 6.28 -6.35
N PHE A 104 -21.83 5.08 -6.91
CA PHE A 104 -22.50 4.87 -8.20
C PHE A 104 -23.96 5.29 -8.14
N ALA A 105 -24.37 6.14 -9.07
CA ALA A 105 -25.74 6.68 -9.13
C ALA A 105 -26.76 5.69 -9.72
N SER A 106 -26.31 4.80 -10.61
CA SER A 106 -27.12 3.81 -11.30
C SER A 106 -26.31 2.54 -11.58
N ASP A 107 -27.01 1.48 -11.95
CA ASP A 107 -26.36 0.24 -12.41
C ASP A 107 -25.58 0.51 -13.69
N GLN A 108 -24.38 -0.05 -13.79
CA GLN A 108 -23.46 0.19 -14.91
C GLN A 108 -22.69 -1.08 -15.27
N GLN A 109 -22.36 -1.21 -16.55
CA GLN A 109 -21.42 -2.24 -17.03
C GLN A 109 -20.00 -1.69 -17.04
N LEU A 110 -19.10 -2.32 -16.31
CA LEU A 110 -17.69 -1.90 -16.24
C LEU A 110 -16.74 -3.04 -16.52
N ALA A 111 -15.64 -2.73 -17.21
CA ALA A 111 -14.47 -3.58 -17.25
C ALA A 111 -13.65 -3.37 -15.98
N VAL A 112 -13.47 -4.42 -15.22
CA VAL A 112 -12.69 -4.42 -13.96
C VAL A 112 -11.65 -5.50 -13.97
N GLU A 113 -10.63 -5.34 -13.15
CA GLU A 113 -9.66 -6.39 -12.81
C GLU A 113 -9.90 -6.84 -11.38
N ARG A 114 -10.11 -8.14 -11.20
CA ARG A 114 -10.25 -8.80 -9.90
C ARG A 114 -8.95 -9.50 -9.55
N PHE A 115 -8.55 -9.42 -8.31
CA PHE A 115 -7.36 -10.12 -7.84
C PHE A 115 -7.74 -11.44 -7.20
N SER A 116 -7.28 -12.54 -7.78
CA SER A 116 -7.45 -13.91 -7.25
C SER A 116 -6.29 -14.24 -6.34
N ILE A 117 -6.59 -14.53 -5.07
CA ILE A 117 -5.59 -14.80 -4.03
C ILE A 117 -5.04 -16.22 -4.20
N ALA A 118 -3.75 -16.34 -4.52
CA ALA A 118 -3.07 -17.62 -4.65
C ALA A 118 -2.30 -18.02 -3.39
N GLU A 119 -1.82 -17.04 -2.62
CA GLU A 119 -1.03 -17.27 -1.40
C GLU A 119 -1.31 -16.17 -0.38
N ILE A 120 -1.33 -16.56 0.89
CA ILE A 120 -1.36 -15.63 2.03
C ILE A 120 -0.22 -16.04 2.97
N THR A 121 0.73 -15.14 3.19
CA THR A 121 1.79 -15.33 4.18
C THR A 121 1.62 -14.33 5.32
N LYS A 122 1.96 -14.76 6.55
CA LYS A 122 1.95 -13.89 7.73
C LYS A 122 3.34 -13.82 8.33
N ALA A 123 3.70 -12.66 8.84
CA ALA A 123 4.96 -12.48 9.55
C ALA A 123 5.05 -13.46 10.74
N PRO A 124 6.26 -14.01 11.04
CA PRO A 124 6.42 -15.00 12.11
C PRO A 124 6.19 -14.41 13.51
N ARG A 125 6.26 -13.10 13.64
CA ARG A 125 6.05 -12.39 14.91
C ARG A 125 5.23 -11.12 14.67
N PRO A 126 4.30 -10.78 15.58
CA PRO A 126 3.60 -9.52 15.49
C PRO A 126 4.54 -8.33 15.74
N PHE A 127 4.26 -7.22 15.07
CA PHE A 127 4.90 -5.93 15.26
C PHE A 127 3.83 -4.88 15.59
N GLN A 128 3.99 -4.15 16.67
CA GLN A 128 3.03 -3.12 17.15
C GLN A 128 1.57 -3.61 17.26
N GLY A 129 1.36 -4.88 17.61
CA GLY A 129 0.03 -5.49 17.72
C GLY A 129 -0.55 -6.01 16.41
N HIS A 130 0.15 -5.88 15.28
CA HIS A 130 -0.24 -6.36 13.96
C HIS A 130 0.66 -7.53 13.53
N GLN A 131 0.06 -8.58 12.98
CA GLN A 131 0.79 -9.65 12.32
C GLN A 131 0.72 -9.40 10.81
N GLU A 132 1.76 -8.75 10.25
CA GLU A 132 1.79 -8.38 8.84
C GLU A 132 1.36 -9.55 7.95
N ALA A 133 0.43 -9.26 7.04
CA ALA A 133 -0.05 -10.20 6.04
C ALA A 133 0.39 -9.76 4.64
N ARG A 134 0.78 -10.73 3.82
CA ARG A 134 1.18 -10.52 2.42
C ARG A 134 0.36 -11.42 1.53
N LEU A 135 -0.15 -10.87 0.45
CA LEU A 135 -0.85 -11.62 -0.59
C LEU A 135 0.04 -11.79 -1.80
N LYS A 136 -0.13 -12.95 -2.48
CA LYS A 136 0.30 -13.14 -3.87
C LYS A 136 -0.86 -13.66 -4.68
N GLY A 137 -0.94 -13.27 -5.94
CA GLY A 137 -2.02 -13.68 -6.81
C GLY A 137 -1.89 -13.12 -8.21
N ALA A 138 -3.01 -13.09 -8.91
CA ALA A 138 -3.08 -12.60 -10.27
C ALA A 138 -4.38 -11.79 -10.49
N PHE A 139 -4.29 -10.81 -11.38
CA PHE A 139 -5.45 -10.06 -11.84
C PHE A 139 -6.06 -10.75 -13.07
N ASP A 140 -7.37 -10.89 -13.06
CA ASP A 140 -8.19 -11.30 -14.20
C ASP A 140 -9.14 -10.18 -14.61
N ARG A 141 -9.23 -9.91 -15.91
CA ARG A 141 -10.12 -8.87 -16.44
C ARG A 141 -11.48 -9.45 -16.77
N VAL A 142 -12.52 -8.84 -16.22
CA VAL A 142 -13.91 -9.25 -16.43
C VAL A 142 -14.81 -8.06 -16.70
N GLN A 143 -15.95 -8.33 -17.37
CA GLN A 143 -17.08 -7.40 -17.44
C GLN A 143 -17.99 -7.67 -16.24
N LEU A 144 -18.37 -6.62 -15.54
CA LEU A 144 -19.17 -6.73 -14.33
C LEU A 144 -20.34 -5.72 -14.39
N THR A 145 -21.54 -6.18 -14.02
CA THR A 145 -22.64 -5.28 -13.67
C THR A 145 -22.39 -4.74 -12.27
N VAL A 146 -22.21 -3.45 -12.17
CA VAL A 146 -21.97 -2.74 -10.91
C VAL A 146 -23.27 -2.09 -10.48
N ASP A 147 -23.82 -2.47 -9.34
CA ASP A 147 -25.08 -1.96 -8.81
C ASP A 147 -24.94 -0.52 -8.31
N ALA A 148 -26.02 0.25 -8.44
CA ALA A 148 -26.16 1.54 -7.78
C ALA A 148 -25.93 1.39 -6.26
N GLY A 149 -25.18 2.33 -5.68
CA GLY A 149 -24.76 2.25 -4.28
C GLY A 149 -23.43 1.52 -4.04
N SER A 150 -22.81 0.93 -5.07
CA SER A 150 -21.40 0.56 -5.02
C SER A 150 -20.52 1.79 -4.85
N LEU A 151 -19.30 1.63 -4.33
CA LEU A 151 -18.40 2.77 -4.14
C LEU A 151 -17.28 2.80 -5.18
N PHE A 152 -16.92 4.00 -5.59
CA PHE A 152 -15.84 4.28 -6.53
C PHE A 152 -14.80 5.20 -5.91
N ILE A 153 -13.55 4.80 -5.98
CA ILE A 153 -12.41 5.60 -5.55
C ILE A 153 -11.63 5.99 -6.81
N PRO A 154 -11.81 7.22 -7.33
CA PRO A 154 -11.19 7.64 -8.58
C PRO A 154 -9.67 7.81 -8.44
N ALA A 155 -8.91 7.40 -9.46
CA ALA A 155 -7.46 7.66 -9.50
C ALA A 155 -7.12 9.06 -10.04
N ASN A 156 -8.09 9.84 -10.52
CA ASN A 156 -7.89 11.22 -10.94
C ASN A 156 -8.07 12.22 -9.78
N GLN A 157 -7.45 11.95 -8.65
CA GLN A 157 -7.44 12.80 -7.47
C GLN A 157 -6.02 13.04 -6.96
N PRO A 158 -5.76 14.13 -6.19
CA PRO A 158 -4.40 14.44 -5.71
C PRO A 158 -3.74 13.30 -4.94
N LEU A 159 -4.51 12.54 -4.16
CA LEU A 159 -4.04 11.43 -3.33
C LEU A 159 -4.11 10.06 -4.02
N ALA A 160 -4.17 10.01 -5.35
CA ALA A 160 -4.27 8.77 -6.10
C ALA A 160 -3.12 7.78 -5.81
N ARG A 161 -1.89 8.28 -5.65
CA ARG A 161 -0.73 7.42 -5.32
C ARG A 161 -0.83 6.82 -3.92
N LEU A 162 -1.32 7.58 -2.95
CA LEU A 162 -1.58 7.08 -1.61
C LEU A 162 -2.71 6.05 -1.63
N ALA A 163 -3.82 6.34 -2.33
CA ALA A 163 -4.92 5.39 -2.49
C ALA A 163 -4.43 4.09 -3.13
N PHE A 164 -3.60 4.17 -4.17
CA PHE A 164 -2.97 3.02 -4.79
C PHE A 164 -2.20 2.18 -3.77
N TYR A 165 -1.27 2.80 -3.05
CA TYR A 165 -0.41 2.09 -2.12
C TYR A 165 -1.17 1.48 -0.93
N LEU A 166 -2.23 2.13 -0.47
CA LEU A 166 -3.09 1.59 0.58
C LEU A 166 -3.97 0.42 0.10
N ILE A 167 -4.53 0.50 -1.12
CA ILE A 167 -5.58 -0.41 -1.58
C ILE A 167 -5.01 -1.65 -2.30
N GLU A 168 -3.86 -1.53 -2.95
CA GLU A 168 -3.32 -2.65 -3.74
C GLU A 168 -3.09 -3.90 -2.87
N PRO A 169 -3.59 -5.08 -3.32
CA PRO A 169 -3.58 -6.28 -2.51
C PRO A 169 -2.18 -6.79 -2.16
N GLU A 170 -1.18 -6.47 -2.99
CA GLU A 170 0.21 -6.90 -2.83
C GLU A 170 1.12 -5.78 -2.29
N SER A 171 0.54 -4.70 -1.77
CA SER A 171 1.32 -3.61 -1.16
C SER A 171 2.02 -4.08 0.11
N ASP A 172 3.27 -3.65 0.27
CA ASP A 172 4.08 -3.98 1.43
C ASP A 172 3.78 -3.13 2.67
N ASP A 173 2.95 -2.07 2.51
CA ASP A 173 2.53 -1.17 3.60
C ASP A 173 1.05 -0.75 3.42
N GLY A 174 0.22 -1.65 2.89
CA GLY A 174 -1.19 -1.42 2.58
C GLY A 174 -2.16 -1.88 3.66
N LEU A 175 -3.46 -1.74 3.34
CA LEU A 175 -4.57 -2.13 4.24
C LEU A 175 -4.55 -3.62 4.60
N VAL A 176 -4.07 -4.49 3.71
CA VAL A 176 -3.90 -5.92 3.98
C VAL A 176 -2.75 -6.15 4.94
N THR A 177 -1.60 -5.55 4.66
CA THR A 177 -0.38 -5.73 5.44
C THR A 177 -0.61 -5.42 6.92
N TRP A 178 -1.36 -4.37 7.20
CA TRP A 178 -1.66 -3.90 8.56
C TRP A 178 -2.98 -4.44 9.13
N ASN A 179 -3.49 -5.55 8.61
CA ASN A 179 -4.66 -6.27 9.13
C ASN A 179 -5.97 -5.44 9.16
N VAL A 180 -6.11 -4.45 8.27
CA VAL A 180 -7.34 -3.65 8.19
C VAL A 180 -8.43 -4.39 7.40
N ILE A 181 -8.04 -5.17 6.38
CA ILE A 181 -8.94 -5.96 5.53
C ILE A 181 -8.48 -7.40 5.29
N ASP A 182 -7.61 -7.95 6.12
CA ASP A 182 -7.13 -9.33 5.99
C ASP A 182 -8.10 -10.36 6.58
N GLU A 183 -8.99 -9.96 7.50
CA GLU A 183 -9.97 -10.85 8.09
C GLU A 183 -10.92 -11.43 7.03
N GLY A 184 -11.03 -12.75 6.98
CA GLY A 184 -11.86 -13.49 6.03
C GLY A 184 -11.31 -13.50 4.58
N LEU A 185 -10.07 -13.07 4.32
CA LEU A 185 -9.38 -13.40 3.09
C LEU A 185 -8.89 -14.85 3.15
N ALA A 186 -9.04 -15.57 2.04
CA ALA A 186 -8.57 -16.95 1.92
C ALA A 186 -7.99 -17.23 0.53
N VAL A 187 -7.09 -18.18 0.45
CA VAL A 187 -6.56 -18.68 -0.83
C VAL A 187 -7.71 -19.20 -1.69
N GLY A 188 -7.71 -18.88 -2.97
CA GLY A 188 -8.78 -19.21 -3.93
C GLY A 188 -9.92 -18.19 -3.96
N GLN A 189 -9.96 -17.22 -3.05
CA GLN A 189 -10.96 -16.17 -3.05
C GLN A 189 -10.49 -14.93 -3.84
N THR A 190 -11.46 -14.09 -4.18
CA THR A 190 -11.23 -12.79 -4.81
C THR A 190 -11.06 -11.71 -3.73
N TYR A 191 -10.05 -10.86 -3.90
CA TYR A 191 -9.85 -9.66 -3.09
C TYR A 191 -11.07 -8.71 -3.24
N PRO A 192 -11.58 -8.09 -2.18
CA PRO A 192 -12.87 -7.42 -2.20
C PRO A 192 -12.92 -6.07 -2.93
N ILE A 193 -11.77 -5.51 -3.29
CA ILE A 193 -11.66 -4.22 -3.99
C ILE A 193 -11.10 -4.48 -5.39
N TYR A 194 -11.84 -4.08 -6.43
CA TYR A 194 -11.49 -4.34 -7.82
C TYR A 194 -10.87 -3.11 -8.47
N ARG A 195 -9.92 -3.29 -9.37
CA ARG A 195 -9.40 -2.20 -10.20
C ARG A 195 -10.37 -1.90 -11.33
N VAL A 196 -10.64 -0.63 -11.58
CA VAL A 196 -11.41 -0.16 -12.74
C VAL A 196 -10.44 0.17 -13.87
N VAL A 197 -10.61 -0.45 -15.03
CA VAL A 197 -9.70 -0.27 -16.19
C VAL A 197 -10.15 0.83 -17.13
N ASP A 198 -11.44 1.20 -17.12
CA ASP A 198 -11.96 2.28 -17.93
C ASP A 198 -13.00 3.09 -17.13
N SER A 199 -12.76 4.39 -17.00
CA SER A 199 -13.61 5.30 -16.23
C SER A 199 -14.45 6.24 -17.10
N ARG A 200 -14.42 6.11 -18.44
CA ARG A 200 -15.10 7.08 -19.34
C ARG A 200 -16.61 7.08 -19.22
N ALA A 201 -17.23 6.01 -18.79
CA ALA A 201 -18.67 5.86 -18.66
C ALA A 201 -19.18 5.85 -17.21
N ILE A 202 -18.33 6.17 -16.22
CA ILE A 202 -18.74 6.11 -14.81
C ILE A 202 -19.65 7.28 -14.45
N VAL A 203 -20.87 6.96 -13.99
CA VAL A 203 -21.84 7.91 -13.48
C VAL A 203 -21.92 7.75 -11.95
N VAL A 204 -21.52 8.78 -11.24
CA VAL A 204 -21.58 8.83 -9.77
C VAL A 204 -22.56 9.87 -9.30
N LYS A 205 -23.03 9.75 -8.05
CA LYS A 205 -23.90 10.77 -7.44
C LYS A 205 -23.17 12.11 -7.40
N SER A 206 -23.83 13.18 -7.84
CA SER A 206 -23.37 14.54 -7.58
C SER A 206 -23.43 14.81 -6.07
N ARG A 207 -22.39 15.41 -5.55
CA ARG A 207 -22.40 15.96 -4.20
C ARG A 207 -23.11 17.29 -4.16
#